data_7fb29021902850a573c105c68083f11d
#
_entry.id   7fb29021902850a573c105c68083f11d
#
_cell.length_a   1.000
_cell.length_b   1.000
_cell.length_c   1.000
_cell.angle_alpha   90.00
_cell.angle_beta   90.00
_cell.angle_gamma   90.00
#
_symmetry.space_group_name_H-M   'P 1'
#
loop_
_entity.id
_entity.type
_entity.pdbx_description
1 polymer ?
#
loop_
_entity_poly.entity_id
_entity_poly.type
_entity_poly.pdbx_seq_one_letter_code
_entity_poly.pdbx_strand_id
1 'polypeptide(L)'
;MAAAVLVIAGLVWWLLRPSPTVAFLGDSISVVTSPEIKTALGSDYSPDIAAVLGIQAGQMIPAGQRAAAKDPDQVVIELGSNDVLHGASLDNAQADLLKLIALFPNARCIHMVNINTHMTDNGNALGPRAGTINVALSHLHAADHRIDIVDWNQIVSADIAAHPPGGTLTDDTVHPNPAGRTLLARAIKTALDDCG
;
A
#
# COMPACT_ATOMS: atom_id res chain seq x y z
N MET A 1 45.77 12.40 6.98
CA MET A 1 45.18 11.35 7.86
C MET A 1 43.76 11.70 8.35
N ALA A 2 43.43 12.96 8.67
CA ALA A 2 42.07 13.34 9.15
C ALA A 2 40.94 13.06 8.14
N ALA A 3 41.14 13.27 6.83
CA ALA A 3 40.14 13.05 5.80
C ALA A 3 39.77 11.55 5.65
N ALA A 4 40.74 10.64 5.76
CA ALA A 4 40.49 9.18 5.69
C ALA A 4 39.70 8.67 6.89
N VAL A 5 39.91 9.22 8.08
CA VAL A 5 39.15 8.85 9.29
C VAL A 5 37.69 9.30 9.19
N LEU A 6 37.41 10.49 8.63
CA LEU A 6 36.07 11.00 8.43
C LEU A 6 35.27 10.16 7.40
N VAL A 7 35.92 9.71 6.32
CA VAL A 7 35.31 8.85 5.30
C VAL A 7 34.96 7.47 5.89
N ILE A 8 35.89 6.88 6.65
CA ILE A 8 35.65 5.57 7.31
C ILE A 8 34.53 5.70 8.36
N ALA A 9 34.54 6.74 9.18
CA ALA A 9 33.48 6.96 10.17
C ALA A 9 32.09 7.16 9.52
N GLY A 10 32.04 7.89 8.41
CA GLY A 10 30.80 8.06 7.63
C GLY A 10 30.30 6.75 7.03
N LEU A 11 31.20 5.93 6.48
CA LEU A 11 30.86 4.62 5.91
C LEU A 11 30.36 3.64 7.00
N VAL A 12 31.02 3.59 8.15
CA VAL A 12 30.63 2.77 9.29
C VAL A 12 29.27 3.22 9.85
N TRP A 13 29.04 4.52 9.97
CA TRP A 13 27.75 5.06 10.41
C TRP A 13 26.62 4.71 9.44
N TRP A 14 26.88 4.78 8.12
CA TRP A 14 25.92 4.40 7.08
C TRP A 14 25.60 2.91 7.11
N LEU A 15 26.61 2.03 7.33
CA LEU A 15 26.46 0.57 7.44
C LEU A 15 25.75 0.12 8.73
N LEU A 16 25.78 0.94 9.79
CA LEU A 16 25.16 0.64 11.08
C LEU A 16 23.79 1.29 11.25
N ARG A 17 23.30 2.01 10.23
CA ARG A 17 21.98 2.63 10.29
C ARG A 17 20.90 1.53 10.30
N PRO A 18 19.96 1.54 11.26
CA PRO A 18 18.85 0.59 11.23
C PRO A 18 18.03 0.80 9.95
N SER A 19 17.53 -0.30 9.40
CA SER A 19 16.63 -0.23 8.23
C SER A 19 15.40 0.58 8.58
N PRO A 20 14.90 1.44 7.65
CA PRO A 20 13.69 2.21 7.86
C PRO A 20 12.51 1.31 8.23
N THR A 21 11.74 1.75 9.21
CA THR A 21 10.54 1.04 9.66
C THR A 21 9.35 1.37 8.77
N VAL A 22 8.57 0.35 8.39
CA VAL A 22 7.39 0.52 7.54
C VAL A 22 6.19 -0.15 8.18
N ALA A 23 5.15 0.64 8.50
CA ALA A 23 3.87 0.09 8.91
C ALA A 23 3.03 -0.25 7.67
N PHE A 24 2.50 -1.48 7.62
CA PHE A 24 1.55 -1.91 6.61
C PHE A 24 0.17 -2.09 7.25
N LEU A 25 -0.84 -1.42 6.69
CA LEU A 25 -2.24 -1.61 7.04
C LEU A 25 -2.96 -2.13 5.80
N GLY A 26 -3.45 -3.36 5.86
CA GLY A 26 -4.00 -3.99 4.66
C GLY A 26 -5.13 -4.97 4.91
N ASP A 27 -5.79 -5.34 3.83
CA ASP A 27 -6.86 -6.35 3.82
C ASP A 27 -6.36 -7.71 3.30
N SER A 28 -7.25 -8.49 2.68
CA SER A 28 -6.92 -9.81 2.11
C SER A 28 -5.86 -9.75 1.01
N ILE A 29 -5.79 -8.65 0.26
CA ILE A 29 -4.79 -8.46 -0.79
C ILE A 29 -3.39 -8.38 -0.15
N SER A 30 -3.24 -7.61 0.94
CA SER A 30 -1.99 -7.57 1.72
C SER A 30 -1.69 -8.92 2.40
N VAL A 31 -2.69 -9.64 2.91
CA VAL A 31 -2.48 -10.98 3.50
C VAL A 31 -1.84 -11.91 2.50
N VAL A 32 -2.42 -12.03 1.29
CA VAL A 32 -1.90 -12.96 0.27
C VAL A 32 -0.59 -12.50 -0.34
N THR A 33 -0.30 -11.17 -0.35
CA THR A 33 0.92 -10.59 -0.91
C THR A 33 2.07 -10.49 0.11
N SER A 34 1.81 -10.70 1.41
CA SER A 34 2.81 -10.55 2.47
C SER A 34 4.13 -11.30 2.22
N PRO A 35 4.15 -12.54 1.71
CA PRO A 35 5.40 -13.24 1.42
C PRO A 35 6.26 -12.53 0.38
N GLU A 36 5.63 -12.05 -0.70
CA GLU A 36 6.28 -11.34 -1.80
C GLU A 36 6.74 -9.93 -1.36
N ILE A 37 5.95 -9.24 -0.52
CA ILE A 37 6.35 -7.97 0.10
C ILE A 37 7.62 -8.18 0.93
N LYS A 38 7.64 -9.15 1.86
CA LYS A 38 8.82 -9.43 2.69
C LYS A 38 10.04 -9.78 1.84
N THR A 39 9.83 -10.55 0.77
CA THR A 39 10.90 -10.90 -0.17
C THR A 39 11.45 -9.69 -0.91
N ALA A 40 10.56 -8.82 -1.42
CA ALA A 40 10.95 -7.62 -2.16
C ALA A 40 11.68 -6.61 -1.27
N LEU A 41 11.24 -6.45 -0.02
CA LEU A 41 11.85 -5.51 0.94
C LEU A 41 13.19 -6.01 1.48
N GLY A 42 13.38 -7.32 1.63
CA GLY A 42 14.62 -7.93 2.11
C GLY A 42 15.08 -7.35 3.45
N SER A 43 16.34 -6.93 3.49
CA SER A 43 16.96 -6.24 4.63
C SER A 43 16.92 -4.72 4.52
N ASP A 44 16.43 -4.16 3.40
CA ASP A 44 16.42 -2.72 3.15
C ASP A 44 15.42 -1.99 4.04
N TYR A 45 14.35 -2.70 4.46
CA TYR A 45 13.28 -2.19 5.30
C TYR A 45 12.93 -3.15 6.43
N SER A 46 12.32 -2.62 7.49
CA SER A 46 11.76 -3.37 8.63
C SER A 46 10.24 -3.28 8.63
N PRO A 47 9.52 -4.19 7.94
CA PRO A 47 8.06 -4.12 7.81
C PRO A 47 7.34 -4.66 9.06
N ASP A 48 6.33 -3.92 9.53
CA ASP A 48 5.32 -4.34 10.52
C ASP A 48 3.98 -4.46 9.80
N ILE A 49 3.57 -5.69 9.46
CA ILE A 49 2.40 -5.95 8.60
C ILE A 49 1.20 -6.29 9.47
N ALA A 50 0.22 -5.38 9.53
CA ALA A 50 -1.10 -5.60 10.07
C ALA A 50 -2.09 -5.76 8.91
N ALA A 51 -2.36 -7.01 8.53
CA ALA A 51 -3.28 -7.34 7.44
C ALA A 51 -4.34 -8.35 7.91
N VAL A 52 -5.61 -8.14 7.55
CA VAL A 52 -6.74 -8.94 7.99
C VAL A 52 -7.69 -9.23 6.83
N LEU A 53 -8.06 -10.51 6.65
CA LEU A 53 -9.00 -10.94 5.60
C LEU A 53 -10.36 -10.23 5.75
N GLY A 54 -10.87 -9.68 4.66
CA GLY A 54 -12.22 -9.11 4.60
C GLY A 54 -12.42 -7.80 5.36
N ILE A 55 -11.36 -7.20 5.91
CA ILE A 55 -11.47 -6.00 6.74
C ILE A 55 -11.77 -4.75 5.90
N GLN A 56 -12.65 -3.89 6.39
CA GLN A 56 -12.91 -2.58 5.85
C GLN A 56 -12.03 -1.51 6.50
N ALA A 57 -11.86 -0.36 5.85
CA ALA A 57 -10.98 0.71 6.31
C ALA A 57 -11.25 1.16 7.75
N GLY A 58 -12.52 1.36 8.13
CA GLY A 58 -12.89 1.76 9.48
C GLY A 58 -12.55 0.74 10.55
N GLN A 59 -12.61 -0.54 10.22
CA GLN A 59 -12.28 -1.63 11.15
C GLN A 59 -10.76 -1.75 11.39
N MET A 60 -9.92 -1.21 10.48
CA MET A 60 -8.46 -1.20 10.62
C MET A 60 -7.95 -0.12 11.59
N ILE A 61 -8.76 0.87 11.97
CA ILE A 61 -8.33 2.00 12.83
C ILE A 61 -7.64 1.53 14.12
N PRO A 62 -8.14 0.54 14.88
CA PRO A 62 -7.45 0.09 16.09
C PRO A 62 -6.06 -0.52 15.83
N ALA A 63 -5.86 -1.19 14.70
CA ALA A 63 -4.55 -1.69 14.30
C ALA A 63 -3.64 -0.53 13.85
N GLY A 64 -4.18 0.43 13.12
CA GLY A 64 -3.48 1.67 12.78
C GLY A 64 -2.96 2.43 13.99
N GLN A 65 -3.77 2.56 15.04
CA GLN A 65 -3.35 3.19 16.31
C GLN A 65 -2.17 2.46 16.97
N ARG A 66 -2.17 1.12 16.94
CA ARG A 66 -1.05 0.32 17.47
C ARG A 66 0.22 0.47 16.62
N ALA A 67 0.07 0.55 15.30
CA ALA A 67 1.19 0.80 14.39
C ALA A 67 1.75 2.21 14.56
N ALA A 68 0.89 3.22 14.66
CA ALA A 68 1.28 4.62 14.87
C ALA A 68 2.04 4.84 16.19
N ALA A 69 1.72 4.08 17.25
CA ALA A 69 2.45 4.14 18.52
C ALA A 69 3.91 3.70 18.42
N LYS A 70 4.32 3.06 17.32
CA LYS A 70 5.71 2.67 17.03
C LYS A 70 6.48 3.74 16.24
N ASP A 71 5.83 4.83 15.84
CA ASP A 71 6.38 5.96 15.08
C ASP A 71 7.15 5.50 13.82
N PRO A 72 6.49 4.82 12.86
CA PRO A 72 7.16 4.28 11.69
C PRO A 72 7.64 5.40 10.75
N ASP A 73 8.78 5.14 10.06
CA ASP A 73 9.36 6.08 9.09
C ASP A 73 8.45 6.26 7.87
N GLN A 74 7.80 5.19 7.42
CA GLN A 74 6.89 5.17 6.27
C GLN A 74 5.67 4.29 6.56
N VAL A 75 4.59 4.51 5.82
CA VAL A 75 3.34 3.76 5.96
C VAL A 75 2.84 3.31 4.59
N VAL A 76 2.38 2.07 4.49
CA VAL A 76 1.64 1.56 3.33
C VAL A 76 0.20 1.26 3.78
N ILE A 77 -0.79 1.80 3.06
CA ILE A 77 -2.22 1.55 3.30
C ILE A 77 -2.81 0.91 2.04
N GLU A 78 -3.16 -0.36 2.14
CA GLU A 78 -3.83 -1.14 1.10
C GLU A 78 -5.21 -1.54 1.65
N LEU A 79 -6.19 -0.66 1.51
CA LEU A 79 -7.54 -0.77 2.05
C LEU A 79 -8.58 -0.12 1.13
N GLY A 80 -9.83 -0.48 1.32
CA GLY A 80 -10.97 0.07 0.59
C GLY A 80 -11.61 -0.92 -0.38
N SER A 81 -10.91 -1.98 -0.77
CA SER A 81 -11.46 -3.03 -1.63
C SER A 81 -12.67 -3.69 -0.99
N ASN A 82 -12.63 -3.99 0.32
CA ASN A 82 -13.76 -4.55 1.05
C ASN A 82 -14.90 -3.54 1.29
N ASP A 83 -14.61 -2.25 1.37
CA ASP A 83 -15.64 -1.20 1.43
C ASP A 83 -16.44 -1.16 0.11
N VAL A 84 -15.75 -1.35 -1.02
CA VAL A 84 -16.37 -1.48 -2.35
C VAL A 84 -17.18 -2.76 -2.45
N LEU A 85 -16.61 -3.92 -2.10
CA LEU A 85 -17.22 -5.25 -2.19
C LEU A 85 -18.48 -5.38 -1.33
N HIS A 86 -18.43 -4.90 -0.09
CA HIS A 86 -19.54 -5.03 0.86
C HIS A 86 -20.56 -3.89 0.81
N GLY A 87 -20.49 -3.03 -0.20
CA GLY A 87 -21.48 -1.97 -0.40
C GLY A 87 -21.48 -0.88 0.67
N ALA A 88 -20.35 -0.68 1.39
CA ALA A 88 -20.23 0.39 2.37
C ALA A 88 -20.49 1.77 1.76
N SER A 89 -20.89 2.73 2.59
CA SER A 89 -20.95 4.13 2.17
C SER A 89 -19.56 4.58 1.76
N LEU A 90 -19.41 5.08 0.51
CA LEU A 90 -18.11 5.55 0.02
C LEU A 90 -17.61 6.77 0.79
N ASP A 91 -18.52 7.63 1.27
CA ASP A 91 -18.16 8.77 2.12
C ASP A 91 -17.58 8.30 3.45
N ASN A 92 -18.13 7.24 4.05
CA ASN A 92 -17.58 6.65 5.27
C ASN A 92 -16.22 6.00 5.01
N ALA A 93 -16.08 5.26 3.90
CA ALA A 93 -14.81 4.64 3.52
C ALA A 93 -13.70 5.70 3.34
N GLN A 94 -14.00 6.80 2.65
CA GLN A 94 -13.08 7.92 2.47
C GLN A 94 -12.74 8.59 3.81
N ALA A 95 -13.74 8.83 4.67
CA ALA A 95 -13.52 9.40 6.00
C ALA A 95 -12.65 8.49 6.88
N ASP A 96 -12.79 7.17 6.77
CA ASP A 96 -12.00 6.22 7.55
C ASP A 96 -10.56 6.12 7.02
N LEU A 97 -10.34 6.18 5.70
CA LEU A 97 -9.00 6.30 5.12
C LEU A 97 -8.30 7.59 5.58
N LEU A 98 -9.00 8.72 5.62
CA LEU A 98 -8.48 9.97 6.17
C LEU A 98 -8.09 9.84 7.66
N LYS A 99 -8.91 9.17 8.47
CA LYS A 99 -8.58 8.90 9.88
C LYS A 99 -7.31 8.05 10.01
N LEU A 100 -7.15 7.02 9.16
CA LEU A 100 -5.96 6.19 9.15
C LEU A 100 -4.71 7.00 8.79
N ILE A 101 -4.76 7.83 7.75
CA ILE A 101 -3.66 8.74 7.36
C ILE A 101 -3.29 9.66 8.52
N ALA A 102 -4.29 10.25 9.20
CA ALA A 102 -4.10 11.19 10.31
C ALA A 102 -3.42 10.57 11.53
N LEU A 103 -3.41 9.24 11.68
CA LEU A 103 -2.69 8.56 12.75
C LEU A 103 -1.16 8.69 12.63
N PHE A 104 -0.64 9.00 11.45
CA PHE A 104 0.79 9.02 11.15
C PHE A 104 1.31 10.42 10.80
N PRO A 105 1.24 11.38 11.73
CA PRO A 105 1.64 12.75 11.46
C PRO A 105 3.15 12.91 11.18
N ASN A 106 3.97 11.99 11.69
CA ASN A 106 5.43 12.02 11.58
C ASN A 106 5.97 11.14 10.44
N ALA A 107 5.13 10.30 9.83
CA ALA A 107 5.57 9.47 8.72
C ALA A 107 6.06 10.35 7.56
N ARG A 108 7.24 10.02 7.05
CA ARG A 108 7.88 10.75 5.95
C ARG A 108 7.09 10.60 4.66
N CYS A 109 6.62 9.38 4.38
CA CYS A 109 5.74 9.08 3.26
C CYS A 109 4.62 8.11 3.67
N ILE A 110 3.47 8.27 3.01
CA ILE A 110 2.29 7.41 3.16
C ILE A 110 1.89 6.93 1.77
N HIS A 111 2.09 5.64 1.51
CA HIS A 111 1.84 5.02 0.21
C HIS A 111 0.45 4.39 0.21
N MET A 112 -0.47 4.98 -0.55
CA MET A 112 -1.83 4.49 -0.72
C MET A 112 -1.90 3.58 -1.94
N VAL A 113 -2.19 2.29 -1.74
CA VAL A 113 -2.44 1.39 -2.86
C VAL A 113 -3.86 1.64 -3.37
N ASN A 114 -3.99 2.04 -4.63
CA ASN A 114 -5.31 2.29 -5.20
C ASN A 114 -6.03 0.99 -5.58
N ILE A 115 -7.36 1.08 -5.74
CA ILE A 115 -8.24 -0.08 -5.89
C ILE A 115 -8.35 -0.44 -7.38
N ASN A 116 -8.25 -1.74 -7.70
CA ASN A 116 -8.53 -2.27 -9.02
C ASN A 116 -9.98 -1.98 -9.45
N THR A 117 -10.16 -1.21 -10.53
CA THR A 117 -11.50 -0.87 -11.06
C THR A 117 -12.13 -1.97 -11.91
N HIS A 118 -11.44 -3.08 -12.15
CA HIS A 118 -11.98 -4.24 -12.86
C HIS A 118 -12.57 -5.30 -11.94
N MET A 119 -12.70 -4.98 -10.65
CA MET A 119 -13.34 -5.86 -9.66
C MET A 119 -14.80 -6.13 -10.01
N THR A 120 -15.21 -7.38 -9.76
CA THR A 120 -16.61 -7.80 -9.88
C THR A 120 -17.04 -8.57 -8.63
N ASP A 121 -18.34 -8.49 -8.30
CA ASP A 121 -18.97 -9.34 -7.29
C ASP A 121 -20.22 -9.99 -7.89
N ASN A 122 -20.27 -11.33 -7.89
CA ASN A 122 -21.37 -12.10 -8.50
C ASN A 122 -21.71 -11.63 -9.93
N GLY A 123 -20.69 -11.28 -10.73
CA GLY A 123 -20.84 -10.76 -12.09
C GLY A 123 -21.21 -9.27 -12.20
N ASN A 124 -21.42 -8.59 -11.08
CA ASN A 124 -21.68 -7.14 -11.08
C ASN A 124 -20.36 -6.37 -11.06
N ALA A 125 -20.19 -5.43 -12.01
CA ALA A 125 -19.02 -4.58 -12.06
C ALA A 125 -18.99 -3.56 -10.89
N LEU A 126 -17.88 -3.52 -10.17
CA LEU A 126 -17.66 -2.62 -9.03
C LEU A 126 -16.78 -1.42 -9.39
N GLY A 127 -16.35 -1.34 -10.64
CA GLY A 127 -15.45 -0.28 -11.13
C GLY A 127 -15.87 1.14 -10.79
N PRO A 128 -17.14 1.55 -10.97
CA PRO A 128 -17.58 2.90 -10.60
C PRO A 128 -17.37 3.23 -9.12
N ARG A 129 -17.60 2.26 -8.22
CA ARG A 129 -17.40 2.44 -6.78
C ARG A 129 -15.90 2.54 -6.44
N ALA A 130 -15.09 1.62 -6.99
CA ALA A 130 -13.64 1.63 -6.83
C ALA A 130 -13.04 2.94 -7.38
N GLY A 131 -13.48 3.39 -8.56
CA GLY A 131 -13.06 4.64 -9.17
C GLY A 131 -13.35 5.87 -8.31
N THR A 132 -14.48 5.89 -7.59
CA THR A 132 -14.79 7.00 -6.66
C THR A 132 -13.77 7.09 -5.53
N ILE A 133 -13.36 5.97 -4.94
CA ILE A 133 -12.32 5.96 -3.90
C ILE A 133 -10.96 6.38 -4.51
N ASN A 134 -10.61 5.86 -5.69
CA ASN A 134 -9.35 6.21 -6.35
C ASN A 134 -9.24 7.71 -6.66
N VAL A 135 -10.35 8.35 -7.06
CA VAL A 135 -10.41 9.81 -7.25
C VAL A 135 -10.15 10.53 -5.92
N ALA A 136 -10.74 10.07 -4.81
CA ALA A 136 -10.47 10.65 -3.50
C ALA A 136 -8.99 10.49 -3.10
N LEU A 137 -8.37 9.33 -3.33
CA LEU A 137 -6.94 9.11 -3.09
C LEU A 137 -6.08 10.08 -3.92
N SER A 138 -6.44 10.31 -5.18
CA SER A 138 -5.73 11.28 -6.04
C SER A 138 -5.83 12.71 -5.51
N HIS A 139 -6.99 13.11 -4.96
CA HIS A 139 -7.13 14.41 -4.30
C HIS A 139 -6.29 14.52 -3.03
N LEU A 140 -6.18 13.45 -2.25
CA LEU A 140 -5.33 13.41 -1.06
C LEU A 140 -3.85 13.54 -1.42
N HIS A 141 -3.39 12.81 -2.43
CA HIS A 141 -2.04 12.94 -2.99
C HIS A 141 -1.73 14.38 -3.43
N ALA A 142 -2.67 15.03 -4.12
CA ALA A 142 -2.51 16.42 -4.55
C ALA A 142 -2.48 17.42 -3.38
N ALA A 143 -3.10 17.10 -2.25
CA ALA A 143 -3.21 17.98 -1.08
C ALA A 143 -2.09 17.79 -0.04
N ASP A 144 -1.50 16.60 0.07
CA ASP A 144 -0.43 16.27 1.03
C ASP A 144 0.72 15.59 0.30
N HIS A 145 1.85 16.27 0.21
CA HIS A 145 3.06 15.81 -0.48
C HIS A 145 3.70 14.54 0.11
N ARG A 146 3.28 14.12 1.32
CA ARG A 146 3.70 12.85 1.93
C ARG A 146 2.95 11.66 1.36
N ILE A 147 1.78 11.89 0.74
CA ILE A 147 0.95 10.83 0.20
C ILE A 147 1.39 10.52 -1.21
N ASP A 148 1.75 9.26 -1.45
CA ASP A 148 2.04 8.72 -2.77
C ASP A 148 1.04 7.63 -3.14
N ILE A 149 0.85 7.38 -4.45
CA ILE A 149 -0.08 6.38 -4.96
C ILE A 149 0.69 5.21 -5.57
N VAL A 150 0.56 4.04 -4.98
CA VAL A 150 0.94 2.77 -5.62
C VAL A 150 -0.17 2.38 -6.59
N ASP A 151 0.05 2.57 -7.89
CA ASP A 151 -0.99 2.45 -8.90
C ASP A 151 -1.24 0.99 -9.32
N TRP A 152 -1.80 0.20 -8.39
CA TRP A 152 -2.21 -1.18 -8.65
C TRP A 152 -3.28 -1.26 -9.75
N ASN A 153 -4.19 -0.28 -9.80
CA ASN A 153 -5.22 -0.22 -10.83
C ASN A 153 -4.62 -0.11 -12.23
N GLN A 154 -3.60 0.71 -12.43
CA GLN A 154 -2.91 0.84 -13.71
C GLN A 154 -2.20 -0.45 -14.11
N ILE A 155 -1.56 -1.13 -13.17
CA ILE A 155 -0.87 -2.42 -13.41
C ILE A 155 -1.87 -3.46 -13.91
N VAL A 156 -3.01 -3.62 -13.23
CA VAL A 156 -4.07 -4.57 -13.63
C VAL A 156 -4.71 -4.17 -14.96
N SER A 157 -4.99 -2.88 -15.16
CA SER A 157 -5.59 -2.38 -16.40
C SER A 157 -4.70 -2.60 -17.61
N ALA A 158 -3.40 -2.40 -17.45
CA ALA A 158 -2.42 -2.65 -18.52
C ALA A 158 -2.32 -4.14 -18.86
N ASP A 159 -2.37 -5.02 -17.86
CA ASP A 159 -2.38 -6.46 -18.06
C ASP A 159 -3.66 -6.93 -18.78
N ILE A 160 -4.84 -6.44 -18.39
CA ILE A 160 -6.10 -6.76 -19.06
C ILE A 160 -6.07 -6.31 -20.53
N ALA A 161 -5.51 -5.15 -20.82
CA ALA A 161 -5.38 -4.66 -22.19
C ALA A 161 -4.41 -5.53 -23.02
N ALA A 162 -3.38 -6.07 -22.40
CA ALA A 162 -2.40 -6.95 -23.06
C ALA A 162 -2.92 -8.40 -23.22
N HIS A 163 -3.80 -8.87 -22.33
CA HIS A 163 -4.27 -10.25 -22.24
C HIS A 163 -5.80 -10.33 -22.14
N PRO A 164 -6.55 -9.88 -23.16
CA PRO A 164 -8.00 -9.98 -23.13
C PRO A 164 -8.46 -11.46 -23.16
N PRO A 165 -9.63 -11.81 -22.56
CA PRO A 165 -10.64 -10.85 -22.06
C PRO A 165 -10.50 -10.39 -20.60
N GLY A 166 -9.64 -10.97 -19.77
CA GLY A 166 -9.67 -10.68 -18.31
C GLY A 166 -8.32 -10.46 -17.65
N GLY A 167 -7.22 -10.44 -18.42
CA GLY A 167 -5.87 -10.31 -17.83
C GLY A 167 -5.39 -11.60 -17.17
N THR A 168 -4.22 -11.53 -16.53
CA THR A 168 -3.51 -12.70 -15.94
C THR A 168 -3.02 -12.46 -14.52
N LEU A 169 -3.34 -11.31 -13.89
CA LEU A 169 -2.77 -10.92 -12.60
C LEU A 169 -3.68 -11.18 -11.39
N THR A 170 -4.96 -11.49 -11.62
CA THR A 170 -5.92 -11.80 -10.55
C THR A 170 -6.65 -13.11 -10.85
N ASP A 171 -6.96 -13.90 -9.80
CA ASP A 171 -7.70 -15.16 -9.96
C ASP A 171 -9.22 -14.95 -9.96
N ASP A 172 -9.69 -13.95 -9.19
CA ASP A 172 -11.11 -13.68 -8.93
C ASP A 172 -11.50 -12.22 -9.16
N THR A 173 -10.75 -11.50 -9.99
CA THR A 173 -10.86 -10.06 -10.24
C THR A 173 -10.48 -9.15 -9.05
N VAL A 174 -10.27 -9.68 -7.86
CA VAL A 174 -9.92 -8.94 -6.63
C VAL A 174 -8.50 -9.28 -6.19
N HIS A 175 -8.26 -10.56 -5.88
CA HIS A 175 -7.02 -11.01 -5.27
C HIS A 175 -5.93 -11.26 -6.31
N PRO A 176 -4.73 -10.69 -6.11
CA PRO A 176 -3.60 -10.96 -7.00
C PRO A 176 -3.15 -12.42 -6.89
N ASN A 177 -2.97 -13.06 -8.04
CA ASN A 177 -2.32 -14.37 -8.14
C ASN A 177 -0.79 -14.25 -7.94
N PRO A 178 0.00 -15.33 -8.00
CA PRO A 178 1.45 -15.25 -7.76
C PRO A 178 2.19 -14.20 -8.61
N ALA A 179 1.79 -14.03 -9.88
CA ALA A 179 2.39 -13.01 -10.76
C ALA A 179 1.97 -11.60 -10.31
N GLY A 180 0.67 -11.40 -10.04
CA GLY A 180 0.13 -10.13 -9.54
C GLY A 180 0.75 -9.73 -8.21
N ARG A 181 0.90 -10.69 -7.26
CA ARG A 181 1.54 -10.43 -5.96
C ARG A 181 2.99 -9.94 -6.13
N THR A 182 3.73 -10.57 -7.04
CA THR A 182 5.11 -10.15 -7.33
C THR A 182 5.16 -8.72 -7.88
N LEU A 183 4.26 -8.35 -8.77
CA LEU A 183 4.20 -7.00 -9.34
C LEU A 183 3.76 -5.97 -8.31
N LEU A 184 2.73 -6.28 -7.50
CA LEU A 184 2.27 -5.38 -6.43
C LEU A 184 3.39 -5.15 -5.39
N ALA A 185 4.06 -6.20 -4.95
CA ALA A 185 5.18 -6.09 -4.00
C ALA A 185 6.33 -5.23 -4.55
N ARG A 186 6.65 -5.36 -5.85
CA ARG A 186 7.65 -4.51 -6.51
C ARG A 186 7.20 -3.04 -6.60
N ALA A 187 5.94 -2.80 -6.95
CA ALA A 187 5.41 -1.44 -7.01
C ALA A 187 5.45 -0.76 -5.63
N ILE A 188 5.10 -1.50 -4.57
CA ILE A 188 5.23 -1.01 -3.19
C ILE A 188 6.71 -0.71 -2.87
N LYS A 189 7.64 -1.62 -3.19
CA LYS A 189 9.07 -1.36 -2.94
C LYS A 189 9.57 -0.13 -3.69
N THR A 190 9.20 0.04 -4.95
CA THR A 190 9.57 1.23 -5.73
C THR A 190 9.07 2.50 -5.05
N ALA A 191 7.81 2.54 -4.61
CA ALA A 191 7.26 3.69 -3.91
C ALA A 191 8.03 4.00 -2.60
N LEU A 192 8.37 2.96 -1.83
CA LEU A 192 9.17 3.11 -0.61
C LEU A 192 10.58 3.65 -0.90
N ASP A 193 11.23 3.19 -1.98
CA ASP A 193 12.57 3.63 -2.40
C ASP A 193 12.55 5.10 -2.89
N ASP A 194 11.47 5.53 -3.53
CA ASP A 194 11.29 6.89 -4.06
C ASP A 194 10.88 7.90 -2.98
N CYS A 195 10.65 7.47 -1.74
CA CYS A 195 10.37 8.35 -0.61
C CYS A 195 11.61 9.18 -0.26
N GLY A 196 11.66 10.42 -0.76
CA GLY A 196 12.77 11.37 -0.70
C GLY A 196 13.07 11.96 0.67
#